data_65d0b10304e87536aa8b01688e6d034e
#
_entry.id   65d0b10304e87536aa8b01688e6d034e
#
_cell.length_a   1.000
_cell.length_b   1.000
_cell.length_c   1.000
_cell.angle_alpha   90.00
_cell.angle_beta   90.00
_cell.angle_gamma   90.00
#
_symmetry.space_group_name_H-M   'P 1'
#
loop_
_entity.id
_entity.type
_entity.pdbx_description
1 polymer ?
#
loop_
_entity_poly.entity_id
_entity_poly.type
_entity_poly.pdbx_seq_one_letter_code
_entity_poly.pdbx_strand_id
1 'polypeptide(L)'
;VGLELKQVRVTKGAFSLNADFRLTSGSLTSVMGPSGAGKSTLFDALAGFVQPDNGTVAFDGETLNDLDPGKRPIAILFQDNNLFPHLSVCQNIGLALSHKRRLTGAQAALVEQVLGRVGLDGMAERRLAQLSGGQLSRVALARMLLLDRPLWLLDEPFAALGPSLKRDMLALVKEIAAEAGATVMMITHDPSDATSLSDAALLVADNQVTGPFSTKALLADPPPALRHYL
;
A
#
# COMPACT_ATOMS: atom_id res chain seq x y z
N VAL A 1 10.86 -0.99 15.66
CA VAL A 1 10.53 -2.43 15.63
C VAL A 1 9.87 -2.76 14.30
N GLY A 2 8.88 -2.03 13.86
CA GLY A 2 8.16 -2.28 12.62
C GLY A 2 6.83 -3.01 12.81
N LEU A 3 6.36 -3.71 11.76
CA LEU A 3 5.12 -4.44 11.76
C LEU A 3 5.32 -5.86 12.32
N GLU A 4 4.48 -6.26 13.27
CA GLU A 4 4.48 -7.60 13.84
C GLU A 4 3.07 -8.19 13.83
N LEU A 5 2.94 -9.38 13.28
CA LEU A 5 1.76 -10.22 13.41
C LEU A 5 2.14 -11.46 14.22
N LYS A 6 1.47 -11.70 15.35
CA LYS A 6 1.69 -12.86 16.21
C LYS A 6 0.45 -13.73 16.17
N GLN A 7 0.57 -14.94 15.61
CA GLN A 7 -0.48 -15.96 15.54
C GLN A 7 -1.84 -15.40 15.10
N VAL A 8 -1.81 -14.46 14.17
CA VAL A 8 -3.01 -13.82 13.64
C VAL A 8 -3.78 -14.82 12.80
N ARG A 9 -5.07 -14.96 13.09
CA ARG A 9 -6.01 -15.72 12.28
C ARG A 9 -7.18 -14.83 11.90
N VAL A 10 -7.55 -14.87 10.63
CA VAL A 10 -8.72 -14.16 10.09
C VAL A 10 -9.59 -15.16 9.34
N THR A 11 -10.88 -15.22 9.68
CA THR A 11 -11.86 -16.07 9.01
C THR A 11 -12.89 -15.23 8.27
N LYS A 12 -13.18 -15.60 7.04
CA LYS A 12 -14.20 -14.95 6.20
C LYS A 12 -15.04 -16.03 5.49
N GLY A 13 -16.17 -16.38 6.10
CA GLY A 13 -16.98 -17.51 5.64
C GLY A 13 -16.22 -18.84 5.79
N ALA A 14 -16.05 -19.59 4.70
CA ALA A 14 -15.28 -20.84 4.68
C ALA A 14 -13.76 -20.62 4.54
N PHE A 15 -13.31 -19.41 4.23
CA PHE A 15 -11.90 -19.09 4.07
C PHE A 15 -11.28 -18.68 5.41
N SER A 16 -10.06 -19.11 5.67
CA SER A 16 -9.27 -18.64 6.80
C SER A 16 -7.84 -18.33 6.36
N LEU A 17 -7.23 -17.32 6.94
CA LEU A 17 -5.83 -16.93 6.72
C LEU A 17 -5.10 -16.90 8.05
N ASN A 18 -3.92 -17.50 8.11
CA ASN A 18 -3.04 -17.43 9.26
C ASN A 18 -1.78 -16.64 8.90
N ALA A 19 -1.32 -15.77 9.80
CA ALA A 19 -0.15 -14.96 9.62
C ALA A 19 0.65 -14.84 10.93
N ASP A 20 1.96 -15.13 10.84
CA ASP A 20 2.91 -14.98 11.94
C ASP A 20 4.25 -14.52 11.32
N PHE A 21 4.53 -13.23 11.37
CA PHE A 21 5.74 -12.65 10.79
C PHE A 21 6.08 -11.29 11.37
N ARG A 22 7.31 -10.83 11.10
CA ARG A 22 7.78 -9.48 11.47
C ARG A 22 8.45 -8.80 10.29
N LEU A 23 8.20 -7.50 10.14
CA LEU A 23 8.89 -6.62 9.20
C LEU A 23 9.58 -5.51 9.98
N THR A 24 10.78 -5.15 9.55
CA THR A 24 11.54 -4.04 10.16
C THR A 24 10.94 -2.69 9.76
N SER A 25 10.94 -1.71 10.66
CA SER A 25 10.59 -0.32 10.33
C SER A 25 11.42 0.18 9.15
N GLY A 26 10.77 0.89 8.22
CA GLY A 26 11.40 1.42 7.01
C GLY A 26 11.70 0.38 5.94
N SER A 27 11.32 -0.90 6.12
CA SER A 27 11.49 -1.92 5.08
C SER A 27 10.42 -1.84 4.00
N LEU A 28 10.82 -2.23 2.78
CA LEU A 28 9.90 -2.43 1.67
C LEU A 28 9.74 -3.94 1.45
N THR A 29 8.49 -4.41 1.43
CA THR A 29 8.16 -5.84 1.33
C THR A 29 7.08 -6.06 0.29
N SER A 30 7.33 -6.96 -0.66
CA SER A 30 6.32 -7.41 -1.62
C SER A 30 5.48 -8.53 -1.03
N VAL A 31 4.18 -8.56 -1.34
CA VAL A 31 3.25 -9.62 -0.96
C VAL A 31 2.79 -10.33 -2.22
N MET A 32 3.21 -11.58 -2.36
CA MET A 32 2.99 -12.39 -3.56
C MET A 32 2.13 -13.62 -3.23
N GLY A 33 1.51 -14.18 -4.26
CA GLY A 33 0.70 -15.39 -4.12
C GLY A 33 -0.42 -15.46 -5.14
N PRO A 34 -1.07 -16.63 -5.32
CA PRO A 34 -2.16 -16.82 -6.27
C PRO A 34 -3.33 -15.85 -6.07
N SER A 35 -4.14 -15.64 -7.13
CA SER A 35 -5.40 -14.93 -6.99
C SER A 35 -6.31 -15.68 -6.01
N GLY A 36 -7.00 -14.95 -5.14
CA GLY A 36 -7.85 -15.55 -4.11
C GLY A 36 -7.13 -16.16 -2.91
N ALA A 37 -5.78 -16.15 -2.84
CA ALA A 37 -5.02 -16.71 -1.72
C ALA A 37 -5.19 -15.96 -0.39
N GLY A 38 -5.80 -14.75 -0.40
CA GLY A 38 -6.05 -13.97 0.81
C GLY A 38 -5.15 -12.75 1.00
N LYS A 39 -4.43 -12.29 -0.05
CA LYS A 39 -3.58 -11.08 0.03
C LYS A 39 -4.36 -9.85 0.47
N SER A 40 -5.52 -9.59 -0.15
CA SER A 40 -6.38 -8.45 0.25
C SER A 40 -7.00 -8.68 1.64
N THR A 41 -7.27 -9.94 2.04
CA THR A 41 -7.72 -10.25 3.42
C THR A 41 -6.65 -9.91 4.45
N LEU A 42 -5.37 -10.14 4.14
CA LEU A 42 -4.25 -9.70 4.98
C LEU A 42 -4.26 -8.17 5.12
N PHE A 43 -4.41 -7.44 4.01
CA PHE A 43 -4.46 -5.97 4.03
C PHE A 43 -5.71 -5.45 4.75
N ASP A 44 -6.88 -6.10 4.57
CA ASP A 44 -8.10 -5.77 5.31
C ASP A 44 -7.91 -5.91 6.82
N ALA A 45 -7.22 -6.98 7.27
CA ALA A 45 -6.92 -7.20 8.68
C ALA A 45 -5.94 -6.15 9.23
N LEU A 46 -4.87 -5.83 8.49
CA LEU A 46 -3.92 -4.78 8.86
C LEU A 46 -4.63 -3.42 8.95
N ALA A 47 -5.46 -3.10 7.97
CA ALA A 47 -6.20 -1.84 7.89
C ALA A 47 -7.31 -1.72 8.95
N GLY A 48 -7.75 -2.84 9.54
CA GLY A 48 -8.83 -2.88 10.51
C GLY A 48 -10.23 -2.97 9.91
N PHE A 49 -10.34 -3.26 8.62
CA PHE A 49 -11.62 -3.52 7.96
C PHE A 49 -12.18 -4.89 8.34
N VAL A 50 -11.31 -5.81 8.71
CA VAL A 50 -11.64 -7.13 9.25
C VAL A 50 -10.87 -7.32 10.56
N GLN A 51 -11.56 -7.74 11.60
CA GLN A 51 -10.93 -8.05 12.90
C GLN A 51 -10.35 -9.47 12.87
N PRO A 52 -9.13 -9.68 13.39
CA PRO A 52 -8.61 -11.01 13.61
C PRO A 52 -9.46 -11.79 14.63
N ASP A 53 -9.70 -13.08 14.36
CA ASP A 53 -10.35 -13.99 15.32
C ASP A 53 -9.41 -14.29 16.49
N ASN A 54 -8.10 -14.32 16.21
CA ASN A 54 -7.03 -14.61 17.15
C ASN A 54 -5.76 -13.85 16.79
N GLY A 55 -4.86 -13.72 17.76
CA GLY A 55 -3.54 -13.15 17.59
C GLY A 55 -3.51 -11.64 17.71
N THR A 56 -2.34 -11.08 17.49
CA THR A 56 -2.08 -9.64 17.68
C THR A 56 -1.44 -9.06 16.44
N VAL A 57 -1.96 -7.94 15.99
CA VAL A 57 -1.36 -7.04 15.01
C VAL A 57 -0.77 -5.85 15.77
N ALA A 58 0.53 -5.61 15.63
CA ALA A 58 1.20 -4.49 16.28
C ALA A 58 2.10 -3.74 15.31
N PHE A 59 2.22 -2.43 15.48
CA PHE A 59 3.17 -1.59 14.74
C PHE A 59 3.98 -0.74 15.72
N ASP A 60 5.31 -0.80 15.61
CA ASP A 60 6.27 -0.19 16.52
C ASP A 60 6.00 -0.44 18.01
N GLY A 61 5.48 -1.64 18.33
CA GLY A 61 5.16 -2.09 19.69
C GLY A 61 3.75 -1.75 20.17
N GLU A 62 3.00 -0.96 19.42
CA GLU A 62 1.61 -0.61 19.74
C GLU A 62 0.64 -1.59 19.07
N THR A 63 -0.27 -2.17 19.86
CA THR A 63 -1.32 -3.09 19.36
C THR A 63 -2.38 -2.31 18.58
N LEU A 64 -2.71 -2.80 17.38
CA LEU A 64 -3.67 -2.17 16.47
C LEU A 64 -5.06 -2.83 16.50
N ASN A 65 -5.24 -3.98 17.16
CA ASN A 65 -6.48 -4.76 17.12
C ASN A 65 -7.72 -3.94 17.45
N ASP A 66 -7.66 -3.16 18.54
CA ASP A 66 -8.80 -2.38 19.05
C ASP A 66 -8.94 -1.00 18.39
N LEU A 67 -8.07 -0.66 17.45
CA LEU A 67 -8.11 0.63 16.76
C LEU A 67 -9.02 0.57 15.54
N ASP A 68 -9.94 1.53 15.44
CA ASP A 68 -10.70 1.77 14.21
C ASP A 68 -9.76 2.02 13.02
N PRO A 69 -10.15 1.68 11.77
CA PRO A 69 -9.30 1.87 10.58
C PRO A 69 -8.70 3.26 10.45
N GLY A 70 -9.49 4.31 10.69
CA GLY A 70 -9.03 5.71 10.58
C GLY A 70 -8.02 6.14 11.65
N LYS A 71 -7.89 5.37 12.74
CA LYS A 71 -6.95 5.64 13.84
C LYS A 71 -5.64 4.85 13.71
N ARG A 72 -5.59 3.83 12.86
CA ARG A 72 -4.38 3.03 12.63
C ARG A 72 -3.31 3.89 11.95
N PRO A 73 -2.03 3.67 12.24
CA PRO A 73 -0.91 4.40 11.63
C PRO A 73 -0.65 3.92 10.19
N ILE A 74 -1.70 3.75 9.40
CA ILE A 74 -1.70 3.10 8.09
C ILE A 74 -2.26 4.03 7.02
N ALA A 75 -1.56 4.15 5.89
CA ALA A 75 -2.07 4.72 4.65
C ALA A 75 -2.24 3.61 3.61
N ILE A 76 -3.35 3.64 2.87
CA ILE A 76 -3.66 2.62 1.87
C ILE A 76 -3.80 3.24 0.49
N LEU A 77 -3.17 2.61 -0.50
CA LEU A 77 -3.39 2.87 -1.91
C LEU A 77 -4.04 1.63 -2.54
N PHE A 78 -5.29 1.77 -2.94
CA PHE A 78 -6.08 0.70 -3.55
C PHE A 78 -5.83 0.61 -5.05
N GLN A 79 -6.13 -0.52 -5.66
CA GLN A 79 -5.96 -0.80 -7.08
C GLN A 79 -6.70 0.20 -7.99
N ASP A 80 -7.89 0.65 -7.61
CA ASP A 80 -8.70 1.62 -8.34
C ASP A 80 -8.40 3.08 -7.97
N ASN A 81 -7.32 3.33 -7.19
CA ASN A 81 -6.89 4.63 -6.66
C ASN A 81 -7.91 5.33 -5.75
N ASN A 82 -9.16 4.92 -5.68
CA ASN A 82 -10.24 5.51 -4.87
C ASN A 82 -10.33 7.05 -4.98
N LEU A 83 -10.13 7.59 -6.19
CA LEU A 83 -10.25 9.01 -6.46
C LEU A 83 -11.71 9.40 -6.74
N PHE A 84 -12.10 10.60 -6.34
CA PHE A 84 -13.46 11.13 -6.53
C PHE A 84 -13.53 11.91 -7.85
N PRO A 85 -14.22 11.38 -8.89
CA PRO A 85 -14.20 11.97 -10.24
C PRO A 85 -14.77 13.39 -10.33
N HIS A 86 -15.68 13.74 -9.41
CA HIS A 86 -16.32 15.06 -9.36
C HIS A 86 -15.48 16.14 -8.66
N LEU A 87 -14.36 15.76 -8.03
CA LEU A 87 -13.45 16.67 -7.37
C LEU A 87 -12.25 17.01 -8.27
N SER A 88 -11.63 18.19 -8.04
CA SER A 88 -10.34 18.55 -8.64
C SER A 88 -9.19 17.73 -8.04
N VAL A 89 -8.01 17.82 -8.62
CA VAL A 89 -6.77 17.23 -8.08
C VAL A 89 -6.52 17.73 -6.65
N CYS A 90 -6.52 19.04 -6.46
CA CYS A 90 -6.34 19.67 -5.14
C CYS A 90 -7.38 19.18 -4.11
N GLN A 91 -8.63 19.10 -4.52
CA GLN A 91 -9.70 18.61 -3.64
C GLN A 91 -9.52 17.13 -3.27
N ASN A 92 -9.14 16.28 -4.23
CA ASN A 92 -8.86 14.85 -3.96
C ASN A 92 -7.73 14.67 -2.97
N ILE A 93 -6.61 15.37 -3.15
CA ILE A 93 -5.45 15.30 -2.27
C ILE A 93 -5.80 15.91 -0.90
N GLY A 94 -6.51 17.03 -0.89
CA GLY A 94 -6.90 17.74 0.32
C GLY A 94 -7.83 16.97 1.27
N LEU A 95 -8.51 15.91 0.78
CA LEU A 95 -9.30 15.01 1.64
C LEU A 95 -8.45 14.33 2.73
N ALA A 96 -7.15 14.19 2.52
CA ALA A 96 -6.23 13.69 3.55
C ALA A 96 -6.10 14.65 4.74
N LEU A 97 -6.30 15.95 4.53
CA LEU A 97 -6.16 17.00 5.54
C LEU A 97 -7.48 17.44 6.14
N SER A 98 -8.55 17.38 5.37
CA SER A 98 -9.86 17.89 5.81
C SER A 98 -11.00 17.34 4.95
N HIS A 99 -12.10 17.01 5.60
CA HIS A 99 -13.36 16.68 4.90
C HIS A 99 -14.12 17.94 4.41
N LYS A 100 -13.62 19.14 4.69
CA LYS A 100 -14.23 20.39 4.22
C LYS A 100 -13.88 20.62 2.75
N ARG A 101 -14.86 21.11 1.99
CA ARG A 101 -14.69 21.38 0.55
C ARG A 101 -13.66 22.48 0.24
N ARG A 102 -13.39 23.38 1.18
CA ARG A 102 -12.39 24.44 1.06
C ARG A 102 -11.25 24.20 2.02
N LEU A 103 -10.04 24.15 1.48
CA LEU A 103 -8.81 24.09 2.25
C LEU A 103 -8.46 25.48 2.78
N THR A 104 -7.81 25.53 3.93
CA THR A 104 -7.13 26.76 4.39
C THR A 104 -5.93 27.05 3.51
N GLY A 105 -5.39 28.30 3.56
CA GLY A 105 -4.18 28.63 2.83
C GLY A 105 -2.99 27.71 3.15
N ALA A 106 -2.79 27.35 4.41
CA ALA A 106 -1.75 26.44 4.83
C ALA A 106 -1.96 25.01 4.26
N GLN A 107 -3.19 24.50 4.27
CA GLN A 107 -3.51 23.20 3.67
C GLN A 107 -3.31 23.19 2.16
N ALA A 108 -3.69 24.28 1.45
CA ALA A 108 -3.45 24.40 0.03
C ALA A 108 -1.94 24.41 -0.31
N ALA A 109 -1.13 25.09 0.50
CA ALA A 109 0.32 25.07 0.34
C ALA A 109 0.93 23.67 0.50
N LEU A 110 0.45 22.86 1.47
CA LEU A 110 0.86 21.47 1.62
C LEU A 110 0.48 20.61 0.40
N VAL A 111 -0.72 20.83 -0.16
CA VAL A 111 -1.14 20.15 -1.40
C VAL A 111 -0.21 20.49 -2.56
N GLU A 112 0.13 21.78 -2.76
CA GLU A 112 1.06 22.20 -3.82
C GLU A 112 2.45 21.59 -3.61
N GLN A 113 2.95 21.56 -2.39
CA GLN A 113 4.24 20.94 -2.07
C GLN A 113 4.26 19.45 -2.46
N VAL A 114 3.21 18.70 -2.13
CA VAL A 114 3.12 17.27 -2.46
C VAL A 114 2.92 17.06 -3.96
N LEU A 115 2.19 17.95 -4.64
CA LEU A 115 2.07 17.90 -6.11
C LEU A 115 3.44 18.04 -6.78
N GLY A 116 4.29 18.95 -6.30
CA GLY A 116 5.68 19.05 -6.77
C GLY A 116 6.47 17.76 -6.56
N ARG A 117 6.35 17.11 -5.39
CA ARG A 117 7.04 15.83 -5.09
C ARG A 117 6.66 14.68 -6.02
N VAL A 118 5.42 14.65 -6.50
CA VAL A 118 4.95 13.61 -7.42
C VAL A 118 5.01 14.05 -8.91
N GLY A 119 5.59 15.23 -9.20
CA GLY A 119 5.75 15.74 -10.56
C GLY A 119 4.43 16.11 -11.23
N LEU A 120 3.52 16.74 -10.48
CA LEU A 120 2.23 17.24 -10.94
C LEU A 120 2.07 18.76 -10.71
N ASP A 121 3.17 19.50 -10.80
CA ASP A 121 3.18 20.96 -10.63
C ASP A 121 2.15 21.64 -11.54
N GLY A 122 1.41 22.59 -11.00
CA GLY A 122 0.41 23.36 -11.72
C GLY A 122 -0.85 22.59 -12.12
N MET A 123 -1.06 21.39 -11.60
CA MET A 123 -2.24 20.56 -11.93
C MET A 123 -3.36 20.61 -10.88
N ALA A 124 -3.22 21.38 -9.80
CA ALA A 124 -4.15 21.43 -8.67
C ALA A 124 -5.62 21.59 -9.08
N GLU A 125 -5.91 22.48 -10.01
CA GLU A 125 -7.27 22.81 -10.43
C GLU A 125 -7.83 21.89 -11.54
N ARG A 126 -7.01 20.96 -12.08
CA ARG A 126 -7.47 20.04 -13.12
C ARG A 126 -8.52 19.07 -12.58
N ARG A 127 -9.43 18.67 -13.47
CA ARG A 127 -10.37 17.57 -13.22
C ARG A 127 -9.68 16.24 -13.51
N LEU A 128 -10.06 15.17 -12.78
CA LEU A 128 -9.47 13.85 -12.98
C LEU A 128 -9.62 13.33 -14.42
N ALA A 129 -10.74 13.64 -15.09
CA ALA A 129 -10.98 13.26 -16.49
C ALA A 129 -9.98 13.87 -17.50
N GLN A 130 -9.20 14.86 -17.09
CA GLN A 130 -8.17 15.51 -17.92
C GLN A 130 -6.77 14.90 -17.72
N LEU A 131 -6.66 13.87 -16.85
CA LEU A 131 -5.41 13.25 -16.46
C LEU A 131 -5.22 11.91 -17.15
N SER A 132 -3.97 11.57 -17.47
CA SER A 132 -3.59 10.22 -17.86
C SER A 132 -3.65 9.24 -16.67
N GLY A 133 -3.67 7.92 -16.93
CA GLY A 133 -3.67 6.91 -15.88
C GLY A 133 -2.51 7.07 -14.89
N GLY A 134 -1.31 7.36 -15.39
CA GLY A 134 -0.16 7.61 -14.51
C GLY A 134 -0.28 8.88 -13.67
N GLN A 135 -0.90 9.92 -14.21
CA GLN A 135 -1.18 11.14 -13.43
C GLN A 135 -2.23 10.86 -12.34
N LEU A 136 -3.23 10.03 -12.61
CA LEU A 136 -4.20 9.59 -11.60
C LEU A 136 -3.52 8.81 -10.47
N SER A 137 -2.61 7.88 -10.79
CA SER A 137 -1.84 7.14 -9.77
C SER A 137 -0.95 8.07 -8.94
N ARG A 138 -0.36 9.10 -9.55
CA ARG A 138 0.41 10.14 -8.82
C ARG A 138 -0.47 10.99 -7.90
N VAL A 139 -1.71 11.33 -8.30
CA VAL A 139 -2.68 12.02 -7.44
C VAL A 139 -3.04 11.15 -6.22
N ALA A 140 -3.27 9.86 -6.42
CA ALA A 140 -3.57 8.93 -5.34
C ALA A 140 -2.38 8.77 -4.38
N LEU A 141 -1.15 8.68 -4.91
CA LEU A 141 0.08 8.68 -4.12
C LEU A 141 0.24 9.98 -3.32
N ALA A 142 0.03 11.14 -3.95
CA ALA A 142 0.08 12.44 -3.29
C ALA A 142 -0.91 12.54 -2.11
N ARG A 143 -2.14 12.04 -2.29
CA ARG A 143 -3.14 11.98 -1.22
C ARG A 143 -2.67 11.09 -0.08
N MET A 144 -2.09 9.93 -0.39
CA MET A 144 -1.55 9.00 0.62
C MET A 144 -0.42 9.65 1.42
N LEU A 145 0.47 10.40 0.77
CA LEU A 145 1.60 11.08 1.43
C LEU A 145 1.14 12.11 2.46
N LEU A 146 0.07 12.85 2.17
CA LEU A 146 -0.48 13.84 3.11
C LEU A 146 -1.14 13.23 4.35
N LEU A 147 -1.43 11.92 4.35
CA LEU A 147 -1.90 11.25 5.56
C LEU A 147 -0.81 11.11 6.62
N ASP A 148 0.47 11.28 6.24
CA ASP A 148 1.64 11.21 7.12
C ASP A 148 1.61 9.98 8.04
N ARG A 149 1.42 8.80 7.44
CA ARG A 149 1.35 7.53 8.15
C ARG A 149 2.62 6.71 7.92
N PRO A 150 3.19 6.06 8.95
CA PRO A 150 4.46 5.34 8.84
C PRO A 150 4.35 3.95 8.18
N LEU A 151 3.16 3.38 8.03
CA LEU A 151 2.92 2.11 7.35
C LEU A 151 2.06 2.31 6.11
N TRP A 152 2.59 1.91 4.93
CA TRP A 152 1.91 2.02 3.65
C TRP A 152 1.53 0.65 3.12
N LEU A 153 0.25 0.48 2.79
CA LEU A 153 -0.29 -0.70 2.15
C LEU A 153 -0.68 -0.36 0.71
N LEU A 154 -0.03 -0.97 -0.26
CA LEU A 154 -0.24 -0.73 -1.68
C LEU A 154 -0.84 -1.99 -2.31
N ASP A 155 -2.13 -1.96 -2.68
CA ASP A 155 -2.83 -3.11 -3.27
C ASP A 155 -2.85 -2.97 -4.80
N GLU A 156 -1.92 -3.65 -5.48
CA GLU A 156 -1.73 -3.63 -6.94
C GLU A 156 -1.81 -2.21 -7.56
N PRO A 157 -1.13 -1.21 -6.98
CA PRO A 157 -1.44 0.20 -7.20
C PRO A 157 -1.18 0.68 -8.65
N PHE A 158 -0.39 -0.08 -9.40
CA PHE A 158 0.06 0.30 -10.75
C PHE A 158 -0.23 -0.76 -11.81
N ALA A 159 -1.14 -1.72 -11.52
CA ALA A 159 -1.46 -2.82 -12.43
C ALA A 159 -1.99 -2.35 -13.79
N ALA A 160 -2.69 -1.22 -13.83
CA ALA A 160 -3.24 -0.65 -15.07
C ALA A 160 -2.24 0.18 -15.88
N LEU A 161 -0.99 0.35 -15.41
CA LEU A 161 0.02 1.17 -16.08
C LEU A 161 0.89 0.34 -17.03
N GLY A 162 1.32 0.96 -18.12
CA GLY A 162 2.32 0.35 -19.01
C GLY A 162 3.69 0.20 -18.33
N PRO A 163 4.55 -0.72 -18.81
CA PRO A 163 5.78 -1.14 -18.11
C PRO A 163 6.75 0.00 -17.75
N SER A 164 6.92 0.98 -18.64
CA SER A 164 7.80 2.12 -18.36
C SER A 164 7.28 2.96 -17.21
N LEU A 165 6.01 3.36 -17.29
CA LEU A 165 5.39 4.22 -16.29
C LEU A 165 5.27 3.52 -14.93
N LYS A 166 5.05 2.19 -14.93
CA LYS A 166 5.06 1.38 -13.72
C LYS A 166 6.42 1.44 -13.02
N ARG A 167 7.52 1.26 -13.77
CA ARG A 167 8.89 1.39 -13.20
C ARG A 167 9.13 2.77 -12.59
N ASP A 168 8.70 3.83 -13.28
CA ASP A 168 8.85 5.21 -12.78
C ASP A 168 8.06 5.41 -11.47
N MET A 169 6.85 4.84 -11.38
CA MET A 169 6.02 4.91 -10.17
C MET A 169 6.61 4.11 -9.01
N LEU A 170 7.17 2.91 -9.26
CA LEU A 170 7.84 2.11 -8.24
C LEU A 170 9.10 2.81 -7.72
N ALA A 171 9.90 3.40 -8.61
CA ALA A 171 11.07 4.21 -8.23
C ALA A 171 10.66 5.41 -7.36
N LEU A 172 9.60 6.13 -7.74
CA LEU A 172 9.05 7.24 -6.97
C LEU A 172 8.57 6.80 -5.57
N VAL A 173 7.84 5.69 -5.48
CA VAL A 173 7.41 5.14 -4.17
C VAL A 173 8.61 4.81 -3.30
N LYS A 174 9.64 4.17 -3.87
CA LYS A 174 10.86 3.79 -3.15
C LYS A 174 11.62 5.00 -2.61
N GLU A 175 11.78 6.03 -3.44
CA GLU A 175 12.41 7.31 -3.06
C GLU A 175 11.67 7.98 -1.91
N ILE A 176 10.36 8.19 -2.08
CA ILE A 176 9.55 8.90 -1.08
C ILE A 176 9.41 8.09 0.21
N ALA A 177 9.31 6.75 0.13
CA ALA A 177 9.27 5.90 1.31
C ALA A 177 10.56 5.97 2.12
N ALA A 178 11.72 6.00 1.44
CA ALA A 178 13.02 6.17 2.10
C ALA A 178 13.14 7.54 2.79
N GLU A 179 12.70 8.61 2.14
CA GLU A 179 12.67 9.96 2.75
C GLU A 179 11.77 10.04 3.99
N ALA A 180 10.59 9.38 3.92
CA ALA A 180 9.63 9.37 5.02
C ALA A 180 9.97 8.35 6.13
N GLY A 181 10.96 7.47 5.92
CA GLY A 181 11.23 6.33 6.81
C GLY A 181 10.04 5.35 6.88
N ALA A 182 9.19 5.31 5.85
CA ALA A 182 7.96 4.53 5.87
C ALA A 182 8.21 3.04 5.64
N THR A 183 7.49 2.20 6.37
CA THR A 183 7.39 0.76 6.10
C THR A 183 6.37 0.54 5.01
N VAL A 184 6.73 -0.21 3.96
CA VAL A 184 5.86 -0.43 2.79
C VAL A 184 5.58 -1.90 2.59
N MET A 185 4.31 -2.26 2.44
CA MET A 185 3.88 -3.55 1.92
C MET A 185 3.15 -3.35 0.61
N MET A 186 3.55 -4.06 -0.45
CA MET A 186 2.90 -3.97 -1.75
C MET A 186 2.46 -5.34 -2.25
N ILE A 187 1.17 -5.49 -2.47
CA ILE A 187 0.64 -6.64 -3.22
C ILE A 187 0.97 -6.44 -4.69
N THR A 188 1.59 -7.43 -5.28
CA THR A 188 1.82 -7.51 -6.72
C THR A 188 1.79 -8.95 -7.20
N HIS A 189 1.35 -9.13 -8.43
CA HIS A 189 1.43 -10.40 -9.16
C HIS A 189 2.55 -10.42 -10.19
N ASP A 190 3.27 -9.31 -10.36
CA ASP A 190 4.36 -9.17 -11.32
C ASP A 190 5.72 -9.33 -10.63
N PRO A 191 6.53 -10.35 -10.98
CA PRO A 191 7.85 -10.57 -10.40
C PRO A 191 8.79 -9.39 -10.58
N SER A 192 8.63 -8.65 -11.70
CA SER A 192 9.46 -7.49 -11.99
C SER A 192 9.17 -6.33 -11.04
N ASP A 193 7.91 -6.16 -10.65
CA ASP A 193 7.50 -5.16 -9.66
C ASP A 193 8.09 -5.51 -8.29
N ALA A 194 7.97 -6.79 -7.88
CA ALA A 194 8.49 -7.26 -6.60
C ALA A 194 10.00 -7.01 -6.49
N THR A 195 10.78 -7.36 -7.52
CA THR A 195 12.23 -7.15 -7.54
C THR A 195 12.64 -5.68 -7.63
N SER A 196 11.82 -4.85 -8.29
CA SER A 196 12.08 -3.41 -8.41
C SER A 196 11.82 -2.66 -7.11
N LEU A 197 10.78 -3.07 -6.36
CA LEU A 197 10.39 -2.40 -5.13
C LEU A 197 11.24 -2.85 -3.93
N SER A 198 11.42 -4.17 -3.72
CA SER A 198 11.84 -4.71 -2.43
C SER A 198 12.81 -5.88 -2.54
N ASP A 199 13.68 -5.98 -1.53
CA ASP A 199 14.56 -7.14 -1.36
C ASP A 199 13.89 -8.25 -0.52
N ALA A 200 12.74 -7.99 0.11
CA ALA A 200 11.98 -8.92 0.93
C ALA A 200 10.59 -9.21 0.35
N ALA A 201 10.13 -10.44 0.47
CA ALA A 201 8.80 -10.85 0.02
C ALA A 201 8.11 -11.76 1.04
N LEU A 202 6.81 -11.58 1.20
CA LEU A 202 5.90 -12.50 1.86
C LEU A 202 5.16 -13.31 0.78
N LEU A 203 4.98 -14.60 1.05
CA LEU A 203 4.18 -15.48 0.23
C LEU A 203 2.85 -15.77 0.94
N VAL A 204 1.74 -15.53 0.25
CA VAL A 204 0.40 -15.88 0.70
C VAL A 204 -0.09 -17.06 -0.14
N ALA A 205 -0.16 -18.24 0.45
CA ALA A 205 -0.61 -19.46 -0.20
C ALA A 205 -1.13 -20.45 0.86
N ASP A 206 -1.99 -21.37 0.47
CA ASP A 206 -2.48 -22.47 1.33
C ASP A 206 -2.99 -21.99 2.71
N ASN A 207 -3.73 -20.87 2.71
CA ASN A 207 -4.25 -20.20 3.90
C ASN A 207 -3.18 -19.72 4.91
N GLN A 208 -1.94 -19.56 4.45
CA GLN A 208 -0.81 -19.13 5.28
C GLN A 208 -0.11 -17.92 4.67
N VAL A 209 0.39 -17.04 5.53
CA VAL A 209 1.39 -16.02 5.16
C VAL A 209 2.74 -16.49 5.66
N THR A 210 3.69 -16.68 4.76
CA THR A 210 5.04 -17.15 5.07
C THR A 210 6.11 -16.16 4.64
N GLY A 211 7.25 -16.15 5.30
CA GLY A 211 8.34 -15.21 5.08
C GLY A 211 8.61 -14.32 6.31
N PRO A 212 9.33 -13.18 6.15
CA PRO A 212 9.84 -12.67 4.87
C PRO A 212 10.99 -13.50 4.28
N PHE A 213 10.95 -13.69 2.98
CA PHE A 213 12.02 -14.30 2.18
C PHE A 213 12.81 -13.24 1.43
N SER A 214 14.03 -13.57 0.94
CA SER A 214 14.65 -12.75 -0.09
C SER A 214 13.81 -12.83 -1.37
N THR A 215 13.42 -11.68 -1.93
CA THR A 215 12.62 -11.61 -3.17
C THR A 215 13.30 -12.36 -4.30
N LYS A 216 14.62 -12.16 -4.47
CA LYS A 216 15.42 -12.85 -5.50
C LYS A 216 15.44 -14.36 -5.30
N ALA A 217 15.63 -14.83 -4.07
CA ALA A 217 15.64 -16.25 -3.76
C ALA A 217 14.28 -16.91 -4.01
N LEU A 218 13.19 -16.24 -3.58
CA LEU A 218 11.82 -16.71 -3.79
C LEU A 218 11.47 -16.84 -5.28
N LEU A 219 11.96 -15.93 -6.12
CA LEU A 219 11.69 -15.93 -7.56
C LEU A 219 12.64 -16.85 -8.34
N ALA A 220 13.85 -17.13 -7.82
CA ALA A 220 14.79 -18.05 -8.44
C ALA A 220 14.37 -19.53 -8.29
N ASP A 221 13.78 -19.88 -7.15
CA ASP A 221 13.21 -21.22 -6.90
C ASP A 221 11.81 -21.08 -6.28
N PRO A 222 10.81 -20.75 -7.10
CA PRO A 222 9.46 -20.49 -6.59
C PRO A 222 8.81 -21.78 -6.10
N PRO A 223 8.15 -21.74 -4.92
CA PRO A 223 7.39 -22.88 -4.42
C PRO A 223 6.21 -23.22 -5.36
N PRO A 224 5.66 -24.44 -5.31
CA PRO A 224 4.63 -24.90 -6.24
C PRO A 224 3.43 -23.93 -6.37
N ALA A 225 3.00 -23.34 -5.27
CA ALA A 225 1.90 -22.37 -5.26
C ALA A 225 2.20 -21.11 -6.10
N LEU A 226 3.45 -20.76 -6.29
CA LEU A 226 3.87 -19.58 -7.05
C LEU A 226 4.28 -19.92 -8.51
N ARG A 227 4.73 -21.15 -8.78
CA ARG A 227 5.23 -21.58 -10.12
C ARG A 227 4.22 -21.43 -11.25
N HIS A 228 2.93 -21.61 -10.95
CA HIS A 228 1.85 -21.45 -11.95
C HIS A 228 1.48 -20.00 -12.20
N TYR A 229 2.08 -19.09 -11.48
CA TYR A 229 1.76 -17.67 -11.47
C TYR A 229 2.88 -16.79 -12.06
N LEU A 230 4.07 -17.34 -12.18
CA LEU A 230 5.28 -16.76 -12.78
C LEU A 230 5.49 -17.26 -14.20
#